data_47d4f8abbc12eea93ae0dda6973e5758
#
_entry.id   47d4f8abbc12eea93ae0dda6973e5758
#
_cell.length_a   1.000
_cell.length_b   1.000
_cell.length_c   1.000
_cell.angle_alpha   90.00
_cell.angle_beta   90.00
_cell.angle_gamma   90.00
#
_symmetry.space_group_name_H-M   'P 1'
#
loop_
_entity.id
_entity.type
_entity.pdbx_description
1 polymer ?
#
loop_
_entity_poly.entity_id
_entity_poly.type
_entity_poly.pdbx_seq_one_letter_code
_entity_poly.pdbx_strand_id
1 'polypeptide(L)'
;MWYSDMDLVDAWEGHLMRQILMLVGVVLCLSVPASAQGPAGAGTGVGSGRHSRSPSELSKWQLTLGYQFNRINLLGKPFNTNGLNVSTVRYFGKRFGAEAQVGGGFGNTGATTVPPSLTVKSLFAGGGPHLALRGHGRIEPWAHALVGMELFRFSQTAGLLGNNSGLAGVGGGGVDLRITAGTTLRVEGDWLGSRFFSADQRHFQVVTGLVFNF
;
A
#
# COMPACT_ATOMS: atom_id res chain seq x y z
N MET A 1 -34.10 21.89 12.98
CA MET A 1 -34.45 20.49 12.65
C MET A 1 -33.38 19.93 11.73
N TRP A 2 -32.09 19.85 12.22
CA TRP A 2 -30.88 19.49 11.44
C TRP A 2 -29.94 18.56 12.24
N TYR A 3 -30.49 17.75 13.16
CA TYR A 3 -29.65 16.96 14.10
C TYR A 3 -29.68 15.45 13.85
N SER A 4 -30.41 14.95 12.84
CA SER A 4 -30.59 13.50 12.63
C SER A 4 -29.66 12.87 11.57
N ASP A 5 -28.95 13.68 10.77
CA ASP A 5 -28.12 13.14 9.68
C ASP A 5 -26.67 12.83 10.11
N MET A 6 -26.23 13.35 11.26
CA MET A 6 -24.85 13.17 11.75
C MET A 6 -24.60 11.74 12.28
N ASP A 7 -25.62 11.14 12.92
CA ASP A 7 -25.50 9.79 13.50
C ASP A 7 -25.47 8.67 12.44
N LEU A 8 -26.10 8.90 11.29
CA LEU A 8 -26.10 7.94 10.17
C LEU A 8 -24.76 7.90 9.43
N VAL A 9 -24.07 9.03 9.33
CA VAL A 9 -22.77 9.14 8.66
C VAL A 9 -21.68 8.45 9.48
N ASP A 10 -21.68 8.65 10.81
CA ASP A 10 -20.72 8.02 11.71
C ASP A 10 -20.91 6.49 11.78
N ALA A 11 -22.15 6.01 11.73
CA ALA A 11 -22.46 4.57 11.70
C ALA A 11 -21.98 3.93 10.37
N TRP A 12 -22.11 4.63 9.27
CA TRP A 12 -21.67 4.15 7.95
C TRP A 12 -20.16 4.09 7.84
N GLU A 13 -19.45 5.08 8.41
CA GLU A 13 -17.99 5.12 8.46
C GLU A 13 -17.40 4.00 9.29
N GLY A 14 -17.98 3.69 10.43
CA GLY A 14 -17.58 2.56 11.26
C GLY A 14 -17.70 1.24 10.51
N HIS A 15 -18.74 1.11 9.67
CA HIS A 15 -18.98 -0.09 8.89
C HIS A 15 -17.97 -0.23 7.73
N LEU A 16 -17.70 0.84 7.00
CA LEU A 16 -16.76 0.85 5.88
C LEU A 16 -15.32 0.61 6.35
N MET A 17 -14.92 1.27 7.44
CA MET A 17 -13.60 1.08 8.04
C MET A 17 -13.40 -0.34 8.57
N ARG A 18 -14.45 -0.94 9.13
CA ARG A 18 -14.45 -2.35 9.53
C ARG A 18 -14.35 -3.29 8.34
N GLN A 19 -15.03 -3.00 7.23
CA GLN A 19 -14.93 -3.80 6.01
C GLN A 19 -13.54 -3.70 5.38
N ILE A 20 -12.93 -2.52 5.34
CA ILE A 20 -11.56 -2.34 4.85
C ILE A 20 -10.56 -3.06 5.76
N LEU A 21 -10.69 -2.95 7.08
CA LEU A 21 -9.86 -3.67 8.03
C LEU A 21 -10.02 -5.19 7.92
N MET A 22 -11.25 -5.68 7.69
CA MET A 22 -11.50 -7.11 7.43
C MET A 22 -10.89 -7.54 6.10
N LEU A 23 -10.98 -6.74 5.04
CA LEU A 23 -10.39 -7.03 3.74
C LEU A 23 -8.86 -7.07 3.83
N VAL A 24 -8.24 -6.14 4.55
CA VAL A 24 -6.80 -6.13 4.85
C VAL A 24 -6.43 -7.35 5.68
N GLY A 25 -7.21 -7.71 6.69
CA GLY A 25 -7.02 -8.91 7.50
C GLY A 25 -7.11 -10.19 6.68
N VAL A 26 -8.08 -10.29 5.78
CA VAL A 26 -8.22 -11.45 4.86
C VAL A 26 -7.05 -11.53 3.89
N VAL A 27 -6.61 -10.41 3.33
CA VAL A 27 -5.43 -10.38 2.43
C VAL A 27 -4.16 -10.78 3.19
N LEU A 28 -3.98 -10.32 4.43
CA LEU A 28 -2.87 -10.72 5.30
C LEU A 28 -2.94 -12.20 5.70
N CYS A 29 -4.14 -12.72 6.02
CA CYS A 29 -4.33 -14.15 6.35
C CYS A 29 -4.10 -15.06 5.14
N LEU A 30 -4.46 -14.64 3.93
CA LEU A 30 -4.19 -15.38 2.70
C LEU A 30 -2.70 -15.37 2.31
N SER A 31 -1.92 -14.44 2.88
CA SER A 31 -0.47 -14.32 2.64
C SER A 31 0.38 -15.23 3.53
N VAL A 32 -0.18 -15.82 4.59
CA VAL A 32 0.56 -16.75 5.44
C VAL A 32 0.69 -18.08 4.71
N PRO A 33 1.91 -18.52 4.32
CA PRO A 33 2.09 -19.82 3.71
C PRO A 33 1.69 -20.91 4.71
N ALA A 34 0.79 -21.80 4.31
CA ALA A 34 0.32 -22.97 5.07
C ALA A 34 1.40 -24.05 5.26
N SER A 35 2.66 -23.68 5.32
CA SER A 35 3.82 -24.58 5.43
C SER A 35 4.27 -24.86 6.86
N ALA A 36 3.46 -24.54 7.88
CA ALA A 36 3.79 -24.78 9.28
C ALA A 36 3.33 -26.14 9.84
N GLN A 37 2.90 -27.08 8.99
CA GLN A 37 2.55 -28.44 9.44
C GLN A 37 3.40 -29.48 8.70
N GLY A 38 4.67 -29.56 9.10
CA GLY A 38 5.46 -30.76 8.83
C GLY A 38 5.19 -31.80 9.92
N PRO A 39 5.01 -33.11 9.59
CA PRO A 39 4.86 -34.16 10.58
C PRO A 39 6.12 -34.27 11.43
N ALA A 40 5.94 -34.35 12.74
CA ALA A 40 7.00 -34.63 13.70
C ALA A 40 7.56 -36.05 13.46
N GLY A 41 8.56 -36.14 12.60
CA GLY A 41 9.35 -37.37 12.39
C GLY A 41 10.62 -37.26 13.24
N ALA A 42 10.70 -38.05 14.28
CA ALA A 42 11.91 -38.25 15.06
C ALA A 42 12.97 -38.93 14.19
N GLY A 43 13.97 -38.21 13.79
CA GLY A 43 15.14 -38.68 13.06
C GLY A 43 16.39 -38.02 13.63
N THR A 44 17.09 -38.73 14.50
CA THR A 44 18.43 -38.41 14.97
C THR A 44 19.43 -38.51 13.84
N GLY A 45 19.74 -37.40 13.18
CA GLY A 45 20.77 -37.30 12.17
C GLY A 45 21.56 -36.02 12.39
N VAL A 46 22.70 -36.13 13.07
CA VAL A 46 23.72 -35.06 13.16
C VAL A 46 24.33 -34.89 11.78
N GLY A 47 23.77 -33.99 11.02
CA GLY A 47 24.32 -33.52 9.75
C GLY A 47 24.14 -32.01 9.70
N SER A 48 25.20 -31.26 10.02
CA SER A 48 25.26 -29.82 9.82
C SER A 48 25.32 -29.46 8.32
N GLY A 49 24.28 -29.82 7.59
CA GLY A 49 24.04 -29.36 6.25
C GLY A 49 23.48 -27.95 6.30
N ARG A 50 24.32 -26.92 6.14
CA ARG A 50 23.85 -25.64 5.66
C ARG A 50 23.09 -25.92 4.35
N HIS A 51 21.75 -25.97 4.44
CA HIS A 51 20.91 -25.92 3.26
C HIS A 51 21.19 -24.58 2.58
N SER A 52 22.20 -24.56 1.75
CA SER A 52 22.38 -23.54 0.73
C SER A 52 21.14 -23.66 -0.16
N ARG A 53 20.11 -22.85 0.13
CA ARG A 53 18.99 -22.67 -0.81
C ARG A 53 19.59 -22.35 -2.15
N SER A 54 19.37 -23.22 -3.13
CA SER A 54 19.77 -22.96 -4.51
C SER A 54 19.33 -21.57 -4.91
N PRO A 55 20.17 -20.75 -5.54
CA PRO A 55 19.83 -19.40 -5.97
C PRO A 55 18.66 -19.30 -6.96
N SER A 56 18.08 -20.43 -7.35
CA SER A 56 17.07 -20.55 -8.41
C SER A 56 15.61 -20.53 -7.95
N GLU A 57 15.31 -20.63 -6.67
CA GLU A 57 13.93 -20.48 -6.21
C GLU A 57 13.63 -19.03 -5.90
N LEU A 58 13.14 -18.31 -6.92
CA LEU A 58 12.56 -16.98 -6.75
C LEU A 58 11.33 -17.10 -5.85
N SER A 59 11.31 -16.33 -4.77
CA SER A 59 10.19 -16.34 -3.85
C SER A 59 8.88 -16.00 -4.56
N LYS A 60 7.81 -16.70 -4.18
CA LYS A 60 6.49 -16.52 -4.81
C LYS A 60 5.71 -15.38 -4.20
N TRP A 61 6.06 -15.00 -2.99
CA TRP A 61 5.38 -13.94 -2.25
C TRP A 61 6.35 -12.86 -1.81
N GLN A 62 5.89 -11.63 -1.85
CA GLN A 62 6.56 -10.46 -1.30
C GLN A 62 5.59 -9.70 -0.41
N LEU A 63 6.05 -9.22 0.74
CA LEU A 63 5.36 -8.29 1.60
C LEU A 63 6.23 -7.04 1.75
N THR A 64 5.67 -5.90 1.42
CA THR A 64 6.33 -4.59 1.53
C THR A 64 5.77 -3.83 2.73
N LEU A 65 6.65 -3.25 3.52
CA LEU A 65 6.33 -2.25 4.55
C LEU A 65 7.14 -1.01 4.25
N GLY A 66 6.48 0.09 3.95
CA GLY A 66 7.13 1.30 3.50
C GLY A 66 6.59 2.57 4.12
N TYR A 67 7.44 3.59 4.13
CA TYR A 67 7.06 4.97 4.36
C TYR A 67 6.69 5.57 3.01
N GLN A 68 5.57 6.31 2.97
CA GLN A 68 5.13 7.00 1.77
C GLN A 68 5.11 8.52 1.97
N PHE A 69 5.54 9.22 0.94
CA PHE A 69 5.43 10.65 0.78
C PHE A 69 4.57 10.95 -0.43
N ASN A 70 3.48 11.71 -0.26
CA ASN A 70 2.60 12.09 -1.36
C ASN A 70 2.65 13.61 -1.56
N ARG A 71 2.77 14.01 -2.81
CA ARG A 71 2.52 15.38 -3.25
C ARG A 71 1.18 15.43 -3.96
N ILE A 72 0.21 15.98 -3.27
CA ILE A 72 -1.18 16.06 -3.72
C ILE A 72 -1.42 17.45 -4.28
N ASN A 73 -2.05 17.52 -5.46
CA ASN A 73 -2.51 18.78 -6.03
C ASN A 73 -4.05 18.78 -6.03
N LEU A 74 -4.64 19.47 -5.07
CA LEU A 74 -6.08 19.60 -4.94
C LEU A 74 -6.51 21.00 -5.35
N LEU A 75 -7.34 21.12 -6.40
CA LEU A 75 -7.85 22.38 -6.91
C LEU A 75 -6.74 23.44 -7.17
N GLY A 76 -5.59 22.98 -7.70
CA GLY A 76 -4.46 23.85 -8.02
C GLY A 76 -3.58 24.24 -6.82
N LYS A 77 -3.87 23.74 -5.61
CA LYS A 77 -3.04 23.97 -4.41
C LYS A 77 -2.27 22.71 -4.04
N PRO A 78 -0.93 22.72 -4.14
CA PRO A 78 -0.12 21.60 -3.74
C PRO A 78 0.03 21.53 -2.24
N PHE A 79 -0.09 20.34 -1.65
CA PHE A 79 0.26 20.05 -0.27
C PHE A 79 0.89 18.66 -0.17
N ASN A 80 1.58 18.41 0.92
CA ASN A 80 2.29 17.15 1.13
C ASN A 80 1.61 16.35 2.24
N THR A 81 1.56 15.03 2.05
CA THR A 81 1.17 14.09 3.10
C THR A 81 2.25 13.03 3.28
N ASN A 82 2.39 12.57 4.51
CA ASN A 82 3.32 11.53 4.91
C ASN A 82 2.53 10.38 5.50
N GLY A 83 3.01 9.15 5.31
CA GLY A 83 2.28 8.01 5.81
C GLY A 83 2.99 6.68 5.67
N LEU A 84 2.19 5.63 5.72
CA LEU A 84 2.66 4.25 5.61
C LEU A 84 2.01 3.57 4.40
N ASN A 85 2.77 2.69 3.79
CA ASN A 85 2.34 1.83 2.69
C ASN A 85 2.61 0.37 3.06
N VAL A 86 1.64 -0.48 2.78
CA VAL A 86 1.76 -1.93 2.90
C VAL A 86 1.30 -2.53 1.59
N SER A 87 2.13 -3.34 0.95
CA SER A 87 1.72 -4.08 -0.24
C SER A 87 2.14 -5.54 -0.17
N THR A 88 1.40 -6.38 -0.87
CA THR A 88 1.74 -7.79 -1.06
C THR A 88 1.69 -8.12 -2.53
N VAL A 89 2.70 -8.86 -3.01
CA VAL A 89 2.78 -9.34 -4.38
C VAL A 89 2.84 -10.85 -4.39
N ARG A 90 1.97 -11.47 -5.19
CA ARG A 90 2.03 -12.91 -5.50
C ARG A 90 2.48 -13.09 -6.94
N TYR A 91 3.60 -13.77 -7.14
CA TYR A 91 4.10 -14.10 -8.47
C TYR A 91 3.52 -15.40 -8.97
N PHE A 92 3.01 -15.41 -10.21
CA PHE A 92 2.53 -16.60 -10.94
C PHE A 92 3.61 -17.18 -11.85
N GLY A 93 4.71 -16.45 -12.07
CA GLY A 93 5.85 -16.84 -12.87
C GLY A 93 7.09 -16.04 -12.49
N LYS A 94 8.09 -16.05 -13.36
CA LYS A 94 9.37 -15.36 -13.08
C LYS A 94 9.24 -13.84 -13.07
N ARG A 95 8.27 -13.27 -13.78
CA ARG A 95 8.16 -11.82 -14.00
C ARG A 95 6.81 -11.23 -13.63
N PHE A 96 5.73 -12.01 -13.75
CA PHE A 96 4.37 -11.54 -13.55
C PHE A 96 3.83 -11.91 -12.17
N GLY A 97 3.16 -10.97 -11.54
CA GLY A 97 2.46 -11.14 -10.29
C GLY A 97 1.17 -10.31 -10.24
N ALA A 98 0.41 -10.53 -9.19
CA ALA A 98 -0.68 -9.67 -8.76
C ALA A 98 -0.26 -8.97 -7.47
N GLU A 99 -0.54 -7.69 -7.38
CA GLU A 99 -0.27 -6.87 -6.22
C GLU A 99 -1.57 -6.41 -5.57
N ALA A 100 -1.59 -6.37 -4.24
CA ALA A 100 -2.58 -5.66 -3.46
C ALA A 100 -1.85 -4.66 -2.54
N GLN A 101 -2.36 -3.43 -2.48
CA GLN A 101 -1.73 -2.33 -1.77
C GLN A 101 -2.73 -1.58 -0.91
N VAL A 102 -2.30 -1.19 0.29
CA VAL A 102 -2.99 -0.26 1.16
C VAL A 102 -1.99 0.79 1.62
N GLY A 103 -2.30 2.04 1.36
CA GLY A 103 -1.46 3.17 1.75
C GLY A 103 -2.29 4.26 2.40
N GLY A 104 -1.79 4.85 3.48
CA GLY A 104 -2.46 5.94 4.17
C GLY A 104 -1.50 7.06 4.52
N GLY A 105 -1.98 8.30 4.44
CA GLY A 105 -1.18 9.47 4.72
C GLY A 105 -1.95 10.56 5.46
N PHE A 106 -1.22 11.41 6.14
CA PHE A 106 -1.73 12.60 6.81
C PHE A 106 -0.86 13.81 6.50
N GLY A 107 -1.47 14.97 6.42
CA GLY A 107 -0.79 16.23 6.16
C GLY A 107 -1.66 17.43 6.49
N ASN A 108 -1.09 18.62 6.37
CA ASN A 108 -1.79 19.89 6.56
C ASN A 108 -1.67 20.74 5.30
N THR A 109 -2.78 21.34 4.89
CA THR A 109 -2.77 22.38 3.86
C THR A 109 -2.29 23.67 4.51
N GLY A 110 -1.01 24.00 4.41
CA GLY A 110 -0.41 25.16 5.11
C GLY A 110 -1.27 26.43 5.08
N ALA A 111 -1.28 27.15 6.18
CA ALA A 111 -2.07 28.36 6.40
C ALA A 111 -1.52 29.58 5.64
N THR A 112 -1.67 29.61 4.30
CA THR A 112 -1.33 30.82 3.53
C THR A 112 -2.55 31.58 2.97
N THR A 113 -3.75 31.07 3.23
CA THR A 113 -4.99 31.78 2.86
C THR A 113 -6.10 31.42 3.85
N VAL A 114 -6.78 32.41 4.39
CA VAL A 114 -8.00 32.25 5.17
C VAL A 114 -8.95 31.27 4.49
N PRO A 115 -9.38 30.19 5.15
CA PRO A 115 -9.49 29.89 6.58
C PRO A 115 -8.38 28.96 7.13
N PRO A 116 -8.41 28.59 8.43
CA PRO A 116 -7.35 27.89 9.13
C PRO A 116 -6.93 26.58 8.43
N SER A 117 -5.70 26.16 8.68
CA SER A 117 -5.10 24.97 8.11
C SER A 117 -6.01 23.73 8.23
N LEU A 118 -6.25 23.06 7.12
CA LEU A 118 -7.01 21.82 7.09
C LEU A 118 -6.06 20.64 7.32
N THR A 119 -6.45 19.75 8.22
CA THR A 119 -5.82 18.44 8.33
C THR A 119 -6.45 17.52 7.28
N VAL A 120 -5.60 16.93 6.45
CA VAL A 120 -6.01 15.99 5.41
C VAL A 120 -5.50 14.61 5.78
N LYS A 121 -6.39 13.62 5.75
CA LYS A 121 -6.05 12.20 5.84
C LYS A 121 -6.47 11.54 4.55
N SER A 122 -5.58 10.74 3.98
CA SER A 122 -5.86 9.95 2.79
C SER A 122 -5.67 8.47 3.09
N LEU A 123 -6.46 7.62 2.44
CA LEU A 123 -6.32 6.17 2.46
C LEU A 123 -6.61 5.66 1.06
N PHE A 124 -5.68 4.89 0.50
CA PHE A 124 -5.85 4.16 -0.74
C PHE A 124 -5.86 2.66 -0.45
N ALA A 125 -6.74 1.93 -1.12
CA ALA A 125 -6.74 0.46 -1.13
C ALA A 125 -7.04 -0.01 -2.56
N GLY A 126 -6.15 -0.84 -3.13
CA GLY A 126 -6.29 -1.29 -4.50
C GLY A 126 -5.46 -2.53 -4.82
N GLY A 127 -5.61 -3.00 -6.05
CA GLY A 127 -4.84 -4.13 -6.55
C GLY A 127 -4.76 -4.14 -8.07
N GLY A 128 -3.81 -4.93 -8.59
CA GLY A 128 -3.61 -5.04 -10.02
C GLY A 128 -2.37 -5.83 -10.42
N PRO A 129 -2.00 -5.80 -11.70
CA PRO A 129 -0.83 -6.48 -12.22
C PRO A 129 0.48 -5.84 -11.74
N HIS A 130 1.45 -6.71 -11.48
CA HIS A 130 2.82 -6.37 -11.13
C HIS A 130 3.79 -7.09 -12.08
N LEU A 131 4.73 -6.37 -12.63
CA LEU A 131 5.77 -6.87 -13.53
C LEU A 131 7.14 -6.56 -12.96
N ALA A 132 7.97 -7.58 -12.70
CA ALA A 132 9.33 -7.40 -12.22
C ALA A 132 10.35 -8.10 -13.10
N LEU A 133 11.46 -7.44 -13.37
CA LEU A 133 12.59 -8.03 -14.07
C LEU A 133 13.52 -8.73 -13.06
N ARG A 134 13.02 -9.85 -12.53
CA ARG A 134 13.70 -10.65 -11.53
C ARG A 134 14.83 -11.46 -12.14
N GLY A 135 16.04 -11.30 -11.61
CA GLY A 135 17.24 -11.95 -12.12
C GLY A 135 18.23 -12.32 -11.01
N HIS A 136 19.45 -12.67 -11.41
CA HIS A 136 20.53 -12.99 -10.48
C HIS A 136 21.25 -11.74 -9.94
N GLY A 137 20.86 -10.55 -10.40
CA GLY A 137 21.42 -9.27 -9.96
C GLY A 137 20.96 -8.85 -8.57
N ARG A 138 21.64 -7.81 -8.04
CA ARG A 138 21.22 -7.15 -6.79
C ARG A 138 20.12 -6.12 -6.99
N ILE A 139 19.88 -5.71 -8.23
CA ILE A 139 18.94 -4.66 -8.61
C ILE A 139 17.85 -5.31 -9.45
N GLU A 140 16.60 -5.19 -9.01
CA GLU A 140 15.42 -5.73 -9.70
C GLU A 140 14.46 -4.57 -9.99
N PRO A 141 14.45 -4.03 -11.22
CA PRO A 141 13.45 -3.04 -11.62
C PRO A 141 12.10 -3.69 -11.81
N TRP A 142 11.05 -2.95 -11.49
CA TRP A 142 9.68 -3.42 -11.59
C TRP A 142 8.71 -2.27 -11.90
N ALA A 143 7.50 -2.63 -12.34
CA ALA A 143 6.41 -1.71 -12.60
C ALA A 143 5.08 -2.35 -12.22
N HIS A 144 4.09 -1.52 -11.88
CA HIS A 144 2.74 -1.97 -11.60
C HIS A 144 1.67 -1.01 -12.14
N ALA A 145 0.44 -1.53 -12.21
CA ALA A 145 -0.75 -0.72 -12.44
C ALA A 145 -1.86 -1.25 -11.52
N LEU A 146 -2.38 -0.39 -10.64
CA LEU A 146 -3.37 -0.76 -9.65
C LEU A 146 -4.66 0.02 -9.87
N VAL A 147 -5.77 -0.60 -9.56
CA VAL A 147 -7.10 0.04 -9.51
C VAL A 147 -7.67 -0.20 -8.12
N GLY A 148 -8.27 0.83 -7.55
CA GLY A 148 -8.79 0.75 -6.19
C GLY A 148 -9.69 1.92 -5.85
N MET A 149 -9.83 2.12 -4.56
CA MET A 149 -10.57 3.24 -3.99
C MET A 149 -9.63 4.11 -3.17
N GLU A 150 -9.82 5.41 -3.29
CA GLU A 150 -9.17 6.40 -2.46
C GLU A 150 -10.21 7.13 -1.62
N LEU A 151 -9.87 7.34 -0.35
CA LEU A 151 -10.70 8.02 0.64
C LEU A 151 -9.93 9.25 1.13
N PHE A 152 -10.56 10.41 1.09
CA PHE A 152 -10.05 11.63 1.69
C PHE A 152 -10.95 12.08 2.83
N ARG A 153 -10.34 12.45 3.94
CA ARG A 153 -10.99 13.08 5.07
C ARG A 153 -10.37 14.44 5.33
N PHE A 154 -11.21 15.45 5.34
CA PHE A 154 -10.83 16.83 5.62
C PHE A 154 -11.38 17.23 6.98
N SER A 155 -10.51 17.64 7.90
CA SER A 155 -10.92 18.11 9.22
C SER A 155 -10.26 19.46 9.52
N GLN A 156 -10.99 20.29 10.29
CA GLN A 156 -10.57 21.57 10.81
C GLN A 156 -10.67 21.54 12.32
N THR A 157 -10.01 22.46 13.02
CA THR A 157 -10.08 22.58 14.49
C THR A 157 -11.53 22.69 15.01
N ALA A 158 -12.45 23.17 14.18
CA ALA A 158 -13.88 23.31 14.50
C ALA A 158 -14.73 22.07 14.16
N GLY A 159 -14.14 21.00 13.58
CA GLY A 159 -14.86 19.76 13.25
C GLY A 159 -14.53 19.19 11.88
N LEU A 160 -15.23 18.12 11.51
CA LEU A 160 -15.11 17.45 10.21
C LEU A 160 -15.79 18.29 9.13
N LEU A 161 -15.06 18.60 8.04
CA LEU A 161 -15.59 19.37 6.91
C LEU A 161 -16.16 18.50 5.80
N GLY A 162 -15.79 17.22 5.74
CA GLY A 162 -16.31 16.26 4.77
C GLY A 162 -15.41 15.06 4.56
N ASN A 163 -16.04 13.99 4.08
CA ASN A 163 -15.40 12.80 3.57
C ASN A 163 -15.71 12.68 2.09
N ASN A 164 -14.74 12.23 1.33
CA ASN A 164 -14.97 11.89 -0.06
C ASN A 164 -14.25 10.59 -0.41
N SER A 165 -14.92 9.76 -1.19
CA SER A 165 -14.34 8.52 -1.71
C SER A 165 -14.54 8.46 -3.21
N GLY A 166 -13.56 7.92 -3.92
CA GLY A 166 -13.62 7.79 -5.36
C GLY A 166 -12.80 6.63 -5.88
N LEU A 167 -13.10 6.25 -7.11
CA LEU A 167 -12.28 5.31 -7.86
C LEU A 167 -10.92 5.95 -8.14
N ALA A 168 -9.86 5.19 -7.92
CA ALA A 168 -8.50 5.63 -8.16
C ALA A 168 -7.71 4.59 -8.95
N GLY A 169 -6.81 5.08 -9.80
CA GLY A 169 -5.84 4.28 -10.51
C GLY A 169 -4.42 4.70 -10.11
N VAL A 170 -3.54 3.75 -9.94
CA VAL A 170 -2.12 3.96 -9.66
C VAL A 170 -1.32 3.33 -10.79
N GLY A 171 -0.37 4.05 -11.33
CA GLY A 171 0.62 3.53 -12.26
C GLY A 171 2.00 3.95 -11.81
N GLY A 172 2.89 3.01 -11.67
CA GLY A 172 4.20 3.32 -11.16
C GLY A 172 5.21 2.20 -11.32
N GLY A 173 6.29 2.36 -10.61
CA GLY A 173 7.34 1.37 -10.58
C GLY A 173 8.52 1.80 -9.74
N GLY A 174 9.49 0.93 -9.66
CA GLY A 174 10.60 1.16 -8.79
C GLY A 174 11.75 0.20 -9.00
N VAL A 175 12.62 0.23 -8.01
CA VAL A 175 13.79 -0.61 -7.96
C VAL A 175 13.88 -1.28 -6.60
N ASP A 176 14.04 -2.58 -6.62
CA ASP A 176 14.29 -3.43 -5.46
C ASP A 176 15.80 -3.72 -5.36
N LEU A 177 16.43 -3.31 -4.25
CA LEU A 177 17.84 -3.55 -3.94
C LEU A 177 17.93 -4.70 -2.94
N ARG A 178 18.41 -5.86 -3.38
CA ARG A 178 18.54 -7.05 -2.53
C ARG A 178 19.64 -6.86 -1.48
N ILE A 179 19.24 -6.85 -0.20
CA ILE A 179 20.16 -6.77 0.94
C ILE A 179 20.59 -8.17 1.38
N THR A 180 19.60 -9.06 1.54
CA THR A 180 19.81 -10.46 1.91
C THR A 180 18.98 -11.38 1.01
N ALA A 181 19.02 -12.70 1.23
CA ALA A 181 18.18 -13.65 0.49
C ALA A 181 16.67 -13.43 0.74
N GLY A 182 16.28 -12.94 1.92
CA GLY A 182 14.87 -12.74 2.30
C GLY A 182 14.44 -11.29 2.41
N THR A 183 15.37 -10.31 2.31
CA THR A 183 15.06 -8.89 2.55
C THR A 183 15.63 -8.01 1.44
N THR A 184 14.82 -7.10 0.98
CA THR A 184 15.11 -6.18 -0.11
C THR A 184 14.71 -4.76 0.30
N LEU A 185 15.51 -3.77 -0.06
CA LEU A 185 15.13 -2.36 0.06
C LEU A 185 14.41 -1.95 -1.23
N ARG A 186 13.25 -1.33 -1.11
CA ARG A 186 12.44 -0.82 -2.22
C ARG A 186 12.46 0.69 -2.27
N VAL A 187 12.60 1.24 -3.48
CA VAL A 187 12.31 2.63 -3.80
C VAL A 187 11.34 2.63 -4.96
N GLU A 188 10.22 3.31 -4.78
CA GLU A 188 9.06 3.30 -5.66
C GLU A 188 8.62 4.72 -5.96
N GLY A 189 8.17 4.97 -7.19
CA GLY A 189 7.57 6.22 -7.60
C GLY A 189 6.29 5.95 -8.38
N ASP A 190 5.17 6.54 -7.91
CA ASP A 190 3.85 6.28 -8.44
C ASP A 190 3.15 7.56 -8.86
N TRP A 191 2.38 7.42 -9.91
CA TRP A 191 1.41 8.40 -10.34
C TRP A 191 0.02 7.89 -10.00
N LEU A 192 -0.69 8.64 -9.17
CA LEU A 192 -2.01 8.28 -8.70
C LEU A 192 -3.02 9.27 -9.30
N GLY A 193 -4.00 8.74 -10.02
CA GLY A 193 -5.13 9.48 -10.57
C GLY A 193 -6.41 9.05 -9.89
N SER A 194 -7.17 9.99 -9.36
CA SER A 194 -8.47 9.73 -8.76
C SER A 194 -9.49 10.75 -9.22
N ARG A 195 -10.76 10.36 -9.22
CA ARG A 195 -11.86 11.22 -9.63
C ARG A 195 -12.72 11.57 -8.43
N PHE A 196 -12.57 12.81 -7.95
CA PHE A 196 -13.33 13.36 -6.85
C PHE A 196 -14.01 14.66 -7.25
N PHE A 197 -15.20 14.93 -6.72
CA PHE A 197 -15.95 16.17 -6.96
C PHE A 197 -16.12 16.52 -8.45
N SER A 198 -16.29 15.50 -9.32
CA SER A 198 -16.33 15.65 -10.78
C SER A 198 -15.06 16.25 -11.40
N ALA A 199 -13.95 16.28 -10.66
CA ALA A 199 -12.66 16.74 -11.13
C ALA A 199 -11.60 15.62 -11.01
N ASP A 200 -10.73 15.56 -12.03
CA ASP A 200 -9.60 14.64 -12.01
C ASP A 200 -8.50 15.18 -11.08
N GLN A 201 -8.15 14.41 -10.09
CA GLN A 201 -7.06 14.70 -9.18
C GLN A 201 -5.83 13.87 -9.57
N ARG A 202 -4.66 14.49 -9.51
CA ARG A 202 -3.40 13.83 -9.81
C ARG A 202 -2.41 14.02 -8.68
N HIS A 203 -1.85 12.92 -8.21
CA HIS A 203 -0.90 12.90 -7.12
C HIS A 203 0.36 12.18 -7.55
N PHE A 204 1.47 12.61 -7.02
CA PHE A 204 2.73 11.89 -7.12
C PHE A 204 3.09 11.33 -5.74
N GLN A 205 3.41 10.04 -5.70
CA GLN A 205 3.77 9.32 -4.49
C GLN A 205 5.18 8.77 -4.62
N VAL A 206 5.95 8.84 -3.55
CA VAL A 206 7.22 8.14 -3.39
C VAL A 206 7.10 7.22 -2.20
N VAL A 207 7.46 5.96 -2.38
CA VAL A 207 7.51 4.97 -1.29
C VAL A 207 8.95 4.47 -1.15
N THR A 208 9.40 4.37 0.10
CA THR A 208 10.63 3.66 0.42
C THR A 208 10.38 2.70 1.57
N GLY A 209 10.88 1.48 1.47
CA GLY A 209 10.52 0.46 2.45
C GLY A 209 11.31 -0.83 2.34
N LEU A 210 10.97 -1.76 3.20
CA LEU A 210 11.54 -3.10 3.22
C LEU A 210 10.57 -4.09 2.60
N VAL A 211 11.09 -4.98 1.76
CA VAL A 211 10.37 -6.09 1.15
C VAL A 211 10.88 -7.38 1.73
N PHE A 212 9.97 -8.18 2.26
CA PHE A 212 10.21 -9.52 2.76
C PHE A 212 9.79 -10.54 1.71
N ASN A 213 10.69 -11.46 1.37
CA ASN A 213 10.52 -12.45 0.33
C ASN A 213 10.34 -13.86 0.94
N PHE A 214 9.25 -14.58 0.52
CA PHE A 214 8.90 -15.91 1.04
C PHE A 214 8.79 -16.95 -0.07
#